data_ee6abf7a77c34e22a1622fc046c2b276
#
_entry.id   ee6abf7a77c34e22a1622fc046c2b276
#
_cell.length_a   1.000
_cell.length_b   1.000
_cell.length_c   1.000
_cell.angle_alpha   90.00
_cell.angle_beta   90.00
_cell.angle_gamma   90.00
#
_symmetry.space_group_name_H-M   'P 1'
#
loop_
_entity.id
_entity.type
_entity.pdbx_description
1 polymer ?
#
loop_
_entity_poly.entity_id
_entity_poly.type
_entity_poly.pdbx_seq_one_letter_code
_entity_poly.pdbx_strand_id
1 'polypeptide(L)'
;MFDVDILFGTEAIEALQSALSPTLDLLFILFTLLGEDYIYMSLIAITYWCFNKRAGVQMSYVLLISAYLNYWLKMSFNMDKPPSEYRIILKDDISHGFPSGHAQNAVTFWGWAGLKLRKAWTSILFFTLIFLIGLSRIYLGVHYLGDVLGGCSSGLSS
;
A
#
# COMPACT_ATOMS: atom_id res chain seq x y z
N MET A 1 12.87 -16.67 -15.30
CA MET A 1 11.42 -16.77 -15.46
C MET A 1 10.88 -16.71 -14.03
N PHE A 2 10.26 -15.60 -13.64
CA PHE A 2 9.67 -15.50 -12.31
C PHE A 2 8.51 -16.49 -12.24
N ASP A 3 8.54 -17.33 -11.23
CA ASP A 3 7.51 -18.35 -11.03
C ASP A 3 6.20 -17.63 -10.66
N VAL A 4 5.16 -17.76 -11.48
CA VAL A 4 3.87 -17.10 -11.28
C VAL A 4 3.26 -17.55 -9.95
N ASP A 5 3.53 -18.78 -9.55
CA ASP A 5 3.04 -19.35 -8.30
C ASP A 5 3.64 -18.64 -7.07
N ILE A 6 4.90 -18.19 -7.13
CA ILE A 6 5.51 -17.38 -6.05
C ILE A 6 4.85 -16.02 -5.93
N LEU A 7 4.44 -15.40 -7.06
CA LEU A 7 3.86 -14.06 -7.06
C LEU A 7 2.39 -14.04 -6.65
N PHE A 8 1.63 -15.06 -7.05
CA PHE A 8 0.18 -15.13 -6.82
C PHE A 8 -0.25 -16.40 -6.06
N GLY A 9 0.71 -17.09 -5.43
CA GLY A 9 0.47 -18.17 -4.50
C GLY A 9 0.37 -17.70 -3.05
N THR A 10 0.00 -18.62 -2.15
CA THR A 10 -0.15 -18.36 -0.71
C THR A 10 1.13 -18.57 0.08
N GLU A 11 2.21 -19.08 -0.55
CA GLU A 11 3.45 -19.46 0.12
C GLU A 11 4.11 -18.27 0.87
N ALA A 12 4.07 -17.06 0.26
CA ALA A 12 4.62 -15.87 0.91
C ALA A 12 3.81 -15.44 2.14
N ILE A 13 2.48 -15.62 2.10
CA ILE A 13 1.58 -15.35 3.21
C ILE A 13 1.84 -16.34 4.34
N GLU A 14 1.84 -17.64 4.03
CA GLU A 14 2.06 -18.73 4.98
C GLU A 14 3.43 -18.63 5.65
N ALA A 15 4.49 -18.34 4.88
CA ALA A 15 5.84 -18.17 5.40
C ALA A 15 5.92 -17.02 6.39
N LEU A 16 5.29 -15.86 6.08
CA LEU A 16 5.29 -14.71 6.98
C LEU A 16 4.45 -14.97 8.24
N GLN A 17 3.25 -15.54 8.09
CA GLN A 17 2.36 -15.82 9.21
C GLN A 17 2.92 -16.89 10.14
N SER A 18 3.46 -17.97 9.61
CA SER A 18 4.06 -19.03 10.43
C SER A 18 5.27 -18.56 11.26
N ALA A 19 6.03 -17.59 10.73
CA ALA A 19 7.20 -17.06 11.41
C ALA A 19 6.87 -15.98 12.46
N LEU A 20 5.82 -15.19 12.27
CA LEU A 20 5.61 -13.92 12.97
C LEU A 20 4.28 -13.82 13.74
N SER A 21 3.26 -14.61 13.37
CA SER A 21 1.94 -14.59 14.05
C SER A 21 1.97 -15.49 15.31
N PRO A 22 1.23 -15.16 16.37
CA PRO A 22 0.42 -13.94 16.56
C PRO A 22 1.19 -12.75 17.15
N THR A 23 2.50 -12.88 17.36
CA THR A 23 3.31 -11.90 18.11
C THR A 23 3.31 -10.51 17.48
N LEU A 24 3.31 -10.43 16.15
CA LEU A 24 3.41 -9.17 15.40
C LEU A 24 2.09 -8.72 14.75
N ASP A 25 0.98 -9.42 14.97
CA ASP A 25 -0.31 -9.09 14.35
C ASP A 25 -0.69 -7.63 14.57
N LEU A 26 -0.64 -7.15 15.82
CA LEU A 26 -0.98 -5.76 16.14
C LEU A 26 -0.06 -4.77 15.44
N LEU A 27 1.23 -5.07 15.32
CA LEU A 27 2.19 -4.20 14.66
C LEU A 27 1.87 -4.06 13.17
N PHE A 28 1.56 -5.16 12.48
CA PHE A 28 1.20 -5.13 11.07
C PHE A 28 -0.18 -4.51 10.83
N ILE A 29 -1.12 -4.63 11.78
CA ILE A 29 -2.38 -3.89 11.76
C ILE A 29 -2.11 -2.38 11.86
N LEU A 30 -1.20 -1.93 12.70
CA LEU A 30 -0.83 -0.52 12.78
C LEU A 30 -0.19 -0.01 11.48
N PHE A 31 0.70 -0.80 10.85
CA PHE A 31 1.29 -0.41 9.57
C PHE A 31 0.26 -0.34 8.45
N THR A 32 -0.69 -1.27 8.37
CA THR A 32 -1.73 -1.19 7.34
C THR A 32 -2.64 0.02 7.54
N LEU A 33 -2.93 0.41 8.79
CA LEU A 33 -3.70 1.62 9.09
C LEU A 33 -3.03 2.89 8.57
N LEU A 34 -1.68 2.97 8.58
CA LEU A 34 -0.95 4.10 8.00
C LEU A 34 -1.07 4.18 6.47
N GLY A 35 -1.51 3.13 5.83
CA GLY A 35 -1.80 3.07 4.39
C GLY A 35 -3.27 3.32 4.03
N GLU A 36 -4.14 3.61 5.00
CA GLU A 36 -5.55 3.88 4.75
C GLU A 36 -5.78 5.29 4.18
N ASP A 37 -6.77 5.43 3.31
CA ASP A 37 -7.05 6.68 2.60
C ASP A 37 -7.35 7.86 3.53
N TYR A 38 -8.04 7.62 4.67
CA TYR A 38 -8.33 8.68 5.63
C TYR A 38 -7.07 9.26 6.29
N ILE A 39 -5.99 8.50 6.42
CA ILE A 39 -4.71 9.01 6.92
C ILE A 39 -4.12 9.97 5.90
N TYR A 40 -4.07 9.59 4.62
CA TYR A 40 -3.57 10.47 3.56
C TYR A 40 -4.40 11.74 3.44
N MET A 41 -5.74 11.63 3.48
CA MET A 41 -6.64 12.79 3.45
C MET A 41 -6.38 13.74 4.63
N SER A 42 -6.18 13.19 5.84
CA SER A 42 -5.87 13.98 7.03
C SER A 42 -4.53 14.71 6.89
N LEU A 43 -3.48 14.03 6.40
CA LEU A 43 -2.18 14.63 6.17
C LEU A 43 -2.22 15.72 5.10
N ILE A 44 -3.00 15.53 4.04
CA ILE A 44 -3.24 16.55 3.01
C ILE A 44 -3.91 17.78 3.61
N ALA A 45 -4.97 17.58 4.40
CA ALA A 45 -5.70 18.68 5.05
C ALA A 45 -4.79 19.45 6.01
N ILE A 46 -4.02 18.76 6.86
CA ILE A 46 -3.04 19.38 7.77
C ILE A 46 -1.98 20.16 6.96
N THR A 47 -1.46 19.57 5.90
CA THR A 47 -0.46 20.22 5.04
C THR A 47 -1.04 21.49 4.42
N TYR A 48 -2.26 21.43 3.91
CA TYR A 48 -2.94 22.54 3.26
C TYR A 48 -3.22 23.69 4.22
N TRP A 49 -3.77 23.43 5.40
CA TRP A 49 -4.17 24.48 6.33
C TRP A 49 -3.06 24.96 7.24
N CYS A 50 -2.15 24.09 7.68
CA CYS A 50 -1.16 24.44 8.69
C CYS A 50 0.22 24.78 8.13
N PHE A 51 0.57 24.29 6.93
CA PHE A 51 1.93 24.43 6.40
C PHE A 51 2.00 25.13 5.05
N ASN A 52 1.51 24.50 4.00
CA ASN A 52 1.67 24.99 2.64
C ASN A 52 0.51 24.57 1.73
N LYS A 53 -0.34 25.54 1.36
CA LYS A 53 -1.50 25.32 0.50
C LYS A 53 -1.15 24.67 -0.84
N ARG A 54 -0.05 25.14 -1.47
CA ARG A 54 0.38 24.62 -2.77
C ARG A 54 0.82 23.16 -2.66
N ALA A 55 1.53 22.79 -1.60
CA ALA A 55 1.93 21.41 -1.34
C ALA A 55 0.71 20.52 -1.09
N GLY A 56 -0.25 20.95 -0.25
CA GLY A 56 -1.48 20.21 -0.01
C GLY A 56 -2.29 19.94 -1.27
N VAL A 57 -2.43 20.95 -2.14
CA VAL A 57 -3.10 20.79 -3.45
C VAL A 57 -2.34 19.80 -4.34
N GLN A 58 -1.01 19.87 -4.40
CA GLN A 58 -0.22 18.93 -5.19
C GLN A 58 -0.37 17.49 -4.67
N MET A 59 -0.32 17.28 -3.35
CA MET A 59 -0.55 15.97 -2.74
C MET A 59 -1.93 15.41 -3.07
N SER A 60 -2.98 16.27 -3.08
CA SER A 60 -4.33 15.87 -3.45
C SER A 60 -4.40 15.37 -4.90
N TYR A 61 -3.79 16.09 -5.83
CA TYR A 61 -3.78 15.68 -7.25
C TYR A 61 -3.04 14.37 -7.45
N VAL A 62 -1.87 14.22 -6.84
CA VAL A 62 -1.06 13.01 -6.94
C VAL A 62 -1.82 11.80 -6.40
N LEU A 63 -2.48 11.93 -5.24
CA LEU A 63 -3.27 10.85 -4.66
C LEU A 63 -4.52 10.52 -5.51
N LEU A 64 -5.23 11.53 -6.02
CA LEU A 64 -6.41 11.33 -6.87
C LEU A 64 -6.06 10.62 -8.18
N ILE A 65 -4.96 10.99 -8.82
CA ILE A 65 -4.48 10.32 -10.04
C ILE A 65 -4.12 8.86 -9.72
N SER A 66 -3.42 8.61 -8.61
CA SER A 66 -3.08 7.27 -8.15
C SER A 66 -4.35 6.43 -7.90
N ALA A 67 -5.32 6.97 -7.18
CA ALA A 67 -6.57 6.26 -6.88
C ALA A 67 -7.36 5.93 -8.16
N TYR A 68 -7.44 6.88 -9.10
CA TYR A 68 -8.09 6.66 -10.39
C TYR A 68 -7.38 5.57 -11.21
N LEU A 69 -6.04 5.63 -11.29
CA LEU A 69 -5.25 4.62 -11.98
C LEU A 69 -5.42 3.23 -11.33
N ASN A 70 -5.41 3.17 -10.00
CA ASN A 70 -5.64 1.92 -9.27
C ASN A 70 -7.01 1.32 -9.59
N TYR A 71 -8.06 2.14 -9.54
CA TYR A 71 -9.42 1.70 -9.89
C TYR A 71 -9.48 1.15 -11.32
N TRP A 72 -8.91 1.87 -12.28
CA TRP A 72 -8.89 1.44 -13.68
C TRP A 72 -8.13 0.11 -13.88
N LEU A 73 -6.96 -0.03 -13.26
CA LEU A 73 -6.20 -1.28 -13.29
C LEU A 73 -6.96 -2.44 -12.65
N LYS A 74 -7.60 -2.22 -11.49
CA LYS A 74 -8.42 -3.25 -10.84
C LYS A 74 -9.55 -3.75 -11.73
N MET A 75 -10.24 -2.85 -12.42
CA MET A 75 -11.30 -3.20 -13.36
C MET A 75 -10.77 -3.93 -14.59
N SER A 76 -9.57 -3.58 -15.05
CA SER A 76 -8.95 -4.18 -16.24
C SER A 76 -8.44 -5.59 -15.98
N PHE A 77 -7.82 -5.83 -14.84
CA PHE A 77 -7.22 -7.13 -14.51
C PHE A 77 -8.21 -8.09 -13.84
N ASN A 78 -9.15 -7.58 -13.07
CA ASN A 78 -10.22 -8.35 -12.41
C ASN A 78 -9.72 -9.60 -11.68
N MET A 79 -8.60 -9.49 -10.96
CA MET A 79 -7.98 -10.61 -10.25
C MET A 79 -8.55 -10.78 -8.84
N ASP A 80 -8.69 -12.01 -8.38
CA ASP A 80 -9.18 -12.33 -7.06
C ASP A 80 -8.12 -12.07 -5.97
N LYS A 81 -8.60 -11.85 -4.75
CA LYS A 81 -7.77 -11.75 -3.54
C LYS A 81 -7.47 -13.13 -2.97
N PRO A 82 -6.46 -13.25 -2.07
CA PRO A 82 -6.24 -14.47 -1.31
C PRO A 82 -7.51 -14.95 -0.60
N PRO A 83 -7.66 -16.29 -0.45
CA PRO A 83 -8.79 -16.89 0.27
C PRO A 83 -8.96 -16.32 1.68
N SER A 84 -10.19 -16.27 2.16
CA SER A 84 -10.51 -15.66 3.47
C SER A 84 -9.86 -16.37 4.67
N GLU A 85 -9.50 -17.64 4.50
CA GLU A 85 -8.83 -18.46 5.54
C GLU A 85 -7.44 -17.94 5.91
N TYR A 86 -6.76 -17.22 5.01
CA TYR A 86 -5.46 -16.60 5.27
C TYR A 86 -5.54 -15.19 5.87
N ARG A 87 -6.75 -14.62 5.98
CA ARG A 87 -6.93 -13.23 6.42
C ARG A 87 -6.95 -13.11 7.93
N ILE A 88 -5.98 -12.42 8.50
CA ILE A 88 -5.96 -12.06 9.93
C ILE A 88 -7.02 -10.98 10.22
N ILE A 89 -7.30 -10.11 9.25
CA ILE A 89 -8.33 -9.07 9.37
C ILE A 89 -9.47 -9.38 8.39
N LEU A 90 -10.66 -9.57 8.94
CA LEU A 90 -11.90 -9.65 8.14
C LEU A 90 -12.35 -8.22 7.82
N LYS A 91 -11.89 -7.67 6.71
CA LYS A 91 -12.43 -6.46 6.10
C LYS A 91 -13.23 -6.91 4.87
N ASP A 92 -14.53 -6.68 4.90
CA ASP A 92 -15.44 -6.94 3.76
C ASP A 92 -15.15 -5.92 2.64
N ASP A 93 -14.04 -6.13 1.97
CA ASP A 93 -13.63 -5.34 0.82
C ASP A 93 -13.88 -6.15 -0.45
N ILE A 94 -14.96 -5.80 -1.15
CA ILE A 94 -15.43 -6.45 -2.39
C ILE A 94 -14.51 -6.10 -3.59
N SER A 95 -13.47 -5.29 -3.40
CA SER A 95 -12.58 -4.88 -4.48
C SER A 95 -11.67 -6.00 -4.98
N HIS A 96 -11.26 -5.93 -6.25
CA HIS A 96 -10.31 -6.86 -6.85
C HIS A 96 -8.92 -6.82 -6.18
N GLY A 97 -8.15 -7.91 -6.29
CA GLY A 97 -6.84 -8.06 -5.68
C GLY A 97 -5.79 -7.14 -6.30
N PHE A 98 -5.56 -7.28 -7.59
CA PHE A 98 -4.47 -6.59 -8.30
C PHE A 98 -4.90 -5.24 -8.92
N PRO A 99 -4.06 -4.21 -8.82
CA PRO A 99 -2.93 -4.07 -7.91
C PRO A 99 -3.36 -3.61 -6.50
N SER A 100 -2.47 -3.78 -5.51
CA SER A 100 -2.74 -3.33 -4.13
C SER A 100 -2.81 -1.81 -4.04
N GLY A 101 -3.98 -1.26 -3.66
CA GLY A 101 -4.19 0.18 -3.51
C GLY A 101 -3.36 0.78 -2.37
N HIS A 102 -3.21 0.08 -1.23
CA HIS A 102 -2.36 0.53 -0.13
C HIS A 102 -0.89 0.67 -0.54
N ALA A 103 -0.36 -0.32 -1.26
CA ALA A 103 1.03 -0.27 -1.75
C ALA A 103 1.21 0.86 -2.77
N GLN A 104 0.28 1.01 -3.70
CA GLN A 104 0.30 2.06 -4.70
C GLN A 104 0.25 3.45 -4.08
N ASN A 105 -0.74 3.72 -3.22
CA ASN A 105 -0.91 5.02 -2.57
C ASN A 105 0.26 5.34 -1.63
N ALA A 106 0.83 4.32 -0.95
CA ALA A 106 2.02 4.52 -0.12
C ALA A 106 3.22 5.00 -0.96
N VAL A 107 3.51 4.32 -2.09
CA VAL A 107 4.61 4.73 -3.00
C VAL A 107 4.37 6.13 -3.53
N THR A 108 3.17 6.40 -4.04
CA THR A 108 2.81 7.69 -4.62
C THR A 108 2.92 8.82 -3.61
N PHE A 109 2.31 8.67 -2.42
CA PHE A 109 2.25 9.73 -1.42
C PHE A 109 3.59 9.96 -0.72
N TRP A 110 4.17 8.90 -0.15
CA TRP A 110 5.44 9.02 0.59
C TRP A 110 6.62 9.21 -0.34
N GLY A 111 6.60 8.64 -1.56
CA GLY A 111 7.59 8.88 -2.60
C GLY A 111 7.61 10.36 -3.00
N TRP A 112 6.43 10.94 -3.29
CA TRP A 112 6.32 12.37 -3.58
C TRP A 112 6.82 13.25 -2.43
N ALA A 113 6.44 12.93 -1.18
CA ALA A 113 6.89 13.68 0.00
C ALA A 113 8.43 13.61 0.16
N GLY A 114 9.03 12.45 -0.07
CA GLY A 114 10.49 12.25 -0.05
C GLY A 114 11.22 13.11 -1.08
N LEU A 115 10.71 13.13 -2.31
CA LEU A 115 11.25 13.96 -3.39
C LEU A 115 11.15 15.45 -3.08
N LYS A 116 10.11 15.90 -2.38
CA LYS A 116 9.92 17.30 -2.00
C LYS A 116 10.82 17.73 -0.84
N LEU A 117 10.97 16.90 0.18
CA LEU A 117 11.75 17.23 1.37
C LEU A 117 13.27 17.14 1.14
N ARG A 118 13.71 16.30 0.20
CA ARG A 118 15.10 16.17 -0.27
C ARG A 118 16.15 15.98 0.85
N LYS A 119 15.75 15.35 1.97
CA LYS A 119 16.64 15.04 3.10
C LYS A 119 16.85 13.53 3.16
N ALA A 120 18.07 13.06 3.33
CA ALA A 120 18.41 11.65 3.34
C ALA A 120 17.60 10.85 4.38
N TRP A 121 17.48 11.38 5.61
CA TRP A 121 16.74 10.70 6.66
C TRP A 121 15.22 10.59 6.37
N THR A 122 14.61 11.60 5.71
CA THR A 122 13.19 11.52 5.32
C THR A 122 12.98 10.50 4.21
N SER A 123 13.92 10.38 3.30
CA SER A 123 13.87 9.35 2.24
C SER A 123 13.96 7.94 2.83
N ILE A 124 14.85 7.73 3.80
CA ILE A 124 14.96 6.44 4.51
C ILE A 124 13.64 6.15 5.25
N LEU A 125 13.12 7.10 6.01
CA LEU A 125 11.86 6.95 6.75
C LEU A 125 10.70 6.57 5.81
N PHE A 126 10.54 7.29 4.72
CA PHE A 126 9.42 7.07 3.80
C PHE A 126 9.56 5.76 3.02
N PHE A 127 10.78 5.40 2.61
CA PHE A 127 11.02 4.09 2.03
C PHE A 127 10.68 2.95 3.00
N THR A 128 11.05 3.10 4.27
CA THR A 128 10.70 2.13 5.31
C THR A 128 9.18 2.03 5.51
N LEU A 129 8.45 3.16 5.52
CA LEU A 129 7.00 3.18 5.60
C LEU A 129 6.35 2.47 4.41
N ILE A 130 6.78 2.78 3.20
CA ILE A 130 6.29 2.13 1.96
C ILE A 130 6.49 0.61 2.06
N PHE A 131 7.68 0.18 2.45
CA PHE A 131 8.01 -1.23 2.60
C PHE A 131 7.14 -1.92 3.65
N LEU A 132 6.99 -1.32 4.84
CA LEU A 132 6.21 -1.90 5.94
C LEU A 132 4.71 -1.92 5.63
N ILE A 133 4.17 -0.89 4.97
CA ILE A 133 2.78 -0.88 4.50
C ILE A 133 2.57 -1.99 3.47
N GLY A 134 3.45 -2.13 2.48
CA GLY A 134 3.37 -3.20 1.49
C GLY A 134 3.47 -4.58 2.13
N LEU A 135 4.44 -4.79 3.02
CA LEU A 135 4.63 -6.05 3.73
C LEU A 135 3.43 -6.41 4.60
N SER A 136 2.80 -5.42 5.25
CA SER A 136 1.60 -5.65 6.06
C SER A 136 0.44 -6.23 5.26
N ARG A 137 0.32 -5.90 3.96
CA ARG A 137 -0.76 -6.42 3.10
C ARG A 137 -0.61 -7.91 2.82
N ILE A 138 0.64 -8.38 2.66
CA ILE A 138 0.95 -9.79 2.46
C ILE A 138 0.75 -10.54 3.78
N TYR A 139 1.35 -10.03 4.88
CA TYR A 139 1.25 -10.64 6.19
C TYR A 139 -0.20 -10.82 6.66
N LEU A 140 -1.04 -9.80 6.48
CA LEU A 140 -2.46 -9.85 6.87
C LEU A 140 -3.32 -10.71 5.92
N GLY A 141 -2.73 -11.30 4.87
CA GLY A 141 -3.41 -12.21 3.95
C GLY A 141 -4.45 -11.54 3.05
N VAL A 142 -4.35 -10.23 2.84
CA VAL A 142 -5.34 -9.47 2.05
C VAL A 142 -4.91 -9.22 0.62
N HIS A 143 -3.61 -9.42 0.31
CA HIS A 143 -3.04 -9.31 -1.03
C HIS A 143 -1.92 -10.33 -1.23
N TYR A 144 -1.76 -10.80 -2.46
CA TYR A 144 -0.60 -11.58 -2.88
C TYR A 144 0.65 -10.69 -3.02
N LEU A 145 1.82 -11.31 -3.04
CA LEU A 145 3.08 -10.61 -3.30
C LEU A 145 3.04 -9.85 -4.63
N GLY A 146 2.49 -10.47 -5.68
CA GLY A 146 2.31 -9.87 -7.00
C GLY A 146 1.44 -8.62 -6.98
N ASP A 147 0.36 -8.60 -6.18
CA ASP A 147 -0.50 -7.42 -6.03
C ASP A 147 0.25 -6.22 -5.45
N VAL A 148 1.09 -6.49 -4.45
CA VAL A 148 1.89 -5.46 -3.77
C VAL A 148 2.96 -4.91 -4.70
N LEU A 149 3.69 -5.78 -5.41
CA LEU A 149 4.70 -5.35 -6.38
C LEU A 149 4.08 -4.58 -7.54
N GLY A 150 2.91 -5.03 -8.04
CA GLY A 150 2.13 -4.30 -9.05
C GLY A 150 1.68 -2.93 -8.55
N GLY A 151 1.24 -2.84 -7.30
CA GLY A 151 0.90 -1.58 -6.66
C GLY A 151 2.09 -0.63 -6.54
N CYS A 152 3.26 -1.13 -6.11
CA CYS A 152 4.49 -0.34 -6.05
C CYS A 152 4.90 0.18 -7.44
N SER A 153 4.85 -0.66 -8.47
CA SER A 153 5.22 -0.28 -9.84
C SER A 153 4.28 0.78 -10.42
N SER A 154 2.97 0.64 -10.23
CA SER A 154 1.98 1.62 -10.70
C SER A 154 2.06 2.93 -9.90
N GLY A 155 2.41 2.87 -8.60
CA GLY A 155 2.63 4.05 -7.78
C GLY A 155 3.85 4.89 -8.19
N LEU A 156 4.87 4.28 -8.79
CA LEU A 156 6.02 4.99 -9.36
C LEU A 156 5.69 5.71 -10.66
N SER A 157 4.65 5.27 -11.37
CA SER A 157 4.23 5.80 -12.68
C SER A 157 3.19 6.92 -12.56
N SER A 158 2.60 7.11 -11.40
CA SER A 158 1.58 8.12 -11.09
C SER A 158 2.20 9.40 -10.52
#